data_4f9f0fcf8b7f51a32e00ca8ca27d7578
#
_entry.id   4f9f0fcf8b7f51a32e00ca8ca27d7578
#
_cell.length_a   1.000
_cell.length_b   1.000
_cell.length_c   1.000
_cell.angle_alpha   90.00
_cell.angle_beta   90.00
_cell.angle_gamma   90.00
#
_symmetry.space_group_name_H-M   'P 1'
#
loop_
_entity.id
_entity.type
_entity.pdbx_description
1 polymer ?
#
loop_
_entity_poly.entity_id
_entity_poly.type
_entity_poly.pdbx_seq_one_letter_code
_entity_poly.pdbx_strand_id
1 'polypeptide(L)'
;GEETRRYTNIIFGDVYLLAGQSNMEAWLSWIDSQNYAGEKERAENSNIRTIDLLSKGGNGSSNPSDNLPEIEGNAWAPMTFSNANTTSAIGYYFAQELNKETGRPIGYIHAAVGGTRIDRWLENDYVEGISSPWSLYNNRVYPLRKFKLSGVLYYQGESDGPEDADSLDSSKGMSADQYSTIMAALIDNYRELFNNENLPFYYAQLARYSNQNFENIRAAQVWALDKVTNPNYVRMVSNLDEVGNFGSVGNTSGNARHDIHPYGKDEVARRFALLAKHDIYGYTDSSVTGPQYKSMETDGDKLILTFEADGDLDILDKDCYADYKTDELIESDKLDVTVLNGFEIAGEDGIYYSANAEIKGKTVILSCDE
;
A
#
# COMPACT_ATOMS: atom_id res chain seq x y z
N GLY A 1 -42.00 17.06 -19.37
CA GLY A 1 -42.31 16.32 -18.15
C GLY A 1 -41.11 16.31 -17.24
N GLU A 2 -41.28 16.58 -15.98
CA GLU A 2 -40.23 16.43 -14.98
C GLU A 2 -39.94 14.95 -14.77
N GLU A 3 -38.70 14.53 -14.98
CA GLU A 3 -38.25 13.16 -14.69
C GLU A 3 -38.00 13.05 -13.18
N THR A 4 -38.81 12.28 -12.48
CA THR A 4 -38.62 12.01 -11.05
C THR A 4 -37.81 10.74 -10.89
N ARG A 5 -36.63 10.85 -10.27
CA ARG A 5 -35.81 9.72 -9.89
C ARG A 5 -35.93 9.46 -8.40
N ARG A 6 -36.20 8.23 -8.02
CA ARG A 6 -36.27 7.81 -6.62
C ARG A 6 -35.08 6.91 -6.27
N TYR A 7 -34.32 7.33 -5.28
CA TYR A 7 -33.24 6.53 -4.72
C TYR A 7 -33.68 5.93 -3.38
N THR A 8 -33.36 4.68 -3.16
CA THR A 8 -33.66 3.96 -1.91
C THR A 8 -32.38 3.37 -1.34
N ASN A 9 -32.40 3.01 -0.04
CA ASN A 9 -31.26 2.41 0.64
C ASN A 9 -29.98 3.29 0.62
N ILE A 10 -30.17 4.61 0.80
CA ILE A 10 -29.07 5.57 0.89
C ILE A 10 -28.57 5.61 2.33
N ILE A 11 -27.26 5.55 2.50
CA ILE A 11 -26.61 5.83 3.79
C ILE A 11 -25.56 6.93 3.61
N PHE A 12 -25.30 7.69 4.66
CA PHE A 12 -24.27 8.70 4.71
C PHE A 12 -23.07 8.15 5.45
N GLY A 13 -21.89 8.27 4.86
CA GLY A 13 -20.66 7.77 5.43
C GLY A 13 -19.42 8.31 4.71
N ASP A 14 -18.28 7.83 5.10
CA ASP A 14 -16.99 8.23 4.53
C ASP A 14 -16.62 7.35 3.35
N VAL A 15 -16.09 7.96 2.28
CA VAL A 15 -15.80 7.26 1.01
C VAL A 15 -14.31 7.33 0.72
N TYR A 16 -13.71 6.18 0.46
CA TYR A 16 -12.29 6.03 0.12
C TYR A 16 -12.09 5.50 -1.29
N LEU A 17 -11.06 6.00 -1.98
CA LEU A 17 -10.61 5.47 -3.26
C LEU A 17 -9.47 4.49 -3.03
N LEU A 18 -9.58 3.29 -3.57
CA LEU A 18 -8.52 2.28 -3.59
C LEU A 18 -7.93 2.23 -4.99
N ALA A 19 -6.68 2.67 -5.14
CA ALA A 19 -5.97 2.69 -6.42
C ALA A 19 -4.62 1.97 -6.30
N GLY A 20 -4.07 1.54 -7.41
CA GLY A 20 -2.82 0.80 -7.45
C GLY A 20 -2.91 -0.49 -8.26
N GLN A 21 -2.06 -1.47 -7.94
CA GLN A 21 -1.99 -2.69 -8.71
C GLN A 21 -2.43 -3.95 -7.94
N SER A 22 -1.94 -5.12 -8.31
CA SER A 22 -2.42 -6.43 -7.85
C SER A 22 -2.51 -6.59 -6.34
N ASN A 23 -1.61 -6.01 -5.56
CA ASN A 23 -1.67 -6.06 -4.11
C ASN A 23 -2.85 -5.25 -3.51
N MET A 24 -3.28 -4.17 -4.17
CA MET A 24 -4.51 -3.46 -3.83
C MET A 24 -5.74 -4.13 -4.45
N GLU A 25 -5.59 -4.72 -5.65
CA GLU A 25 -6.66 -5.45 -6.33
C GLU A 25 -7.03 -6.75 -5.63
N ALA A 26 -6.06 -7.40 -4.98
CA ALA A 26 -6.19 -8.72 -4.39
C ALA A 26 -7.52 -8.96 -3.69
N TRP A 27 -8.26 -9.95 -4.18
CA TRP A 27 -9.59 -10.29 -3.65
C TRP A 27 -9.47 -11.08 -2.33
N LEU A 28 -10.46 -10.93 -1.49
CA LEU A 28 -10.48 -11.64 -0.21
C LEU A 28 -10.34 -13.16 -0.40
N SER A 29 -10.95 -13.72 -1.44
CA SER A 29 -10.86 -15.15 -1.74
C SER A 29 -9.49 -15.64 -2.22
N TRP A 30 -8.60 -14.73 -2.63
CA TRP A 30 -7.24 -15.10 -3.05
C TRP A 30 -6.30 -15.26 -1.86
N ILE A 31 -6.58 -14.56 -0.76
CA ILE A 31 -5.63 -14.43 0.33
C ILE A 31 -5.58 -15.67 1.19
N ASP A 32 -6.73 -16.23 1.53
CA ASP A 32 -6.79 -17.43 2.34
C ASP A 32 -8.15 -18.11 2.23
N SER A 33 -8.18 -19.30 1.64
CA SER A 33 -9.39 -20.09 1.55
C SER A 33 -9.90 -20.59 2.92
N GLN A 34 -9.03 -20.66 3.94
CA GLN A 34 -9.41 -21.08 5.30
C GLN A 34 -9.92 -19.87 6.10
N ASN A 35 -9.21 -18.74 6.09
CA ASN A 35 -9.64 -17.52 6.76
C ASN A 35 -10.85 -16.89 6.06
N TYR A 36 -10.95 -16.99 4.74
CA TYR A 36 -12.15 -16.58 4.01
C TYR A 36 -13.42 -17.28 4.52
N ALA A 37 -13.35 -18.57 4.80
CA ALA A 37 -14.49 -19.30 5.39
C ALA A 37 -14.90 -18.73 6.77
N GLY A 38 -13.94 -18.23 7.56
CA GLY A 38 -14.18 -17.55 8.84
C GLY A 38 -14.81 -16.16 8.70
N GLU A 39 -14.70 -15.52 7.54
CA GLU A 39 -15.27 -14.18 7.30
C GLU A 39 -16.77 -14.19 6.94
N LYS A 40 -17.40 -15.36 6.80
CA LYS A 40 -18.77 -15.49 6.31
C LYS A 40 -19.78 -14.65 7.07
N GLU A 41 -19.74 -14.65 8.38
CA GLU A 41 -20.67 -13.90 9.22
C GLU A 41 -20.25 -12.42 9.30
N ARG A 42 -18.96 -12.16 9.40
CA ARG A 42 -18.39 -10.83 9.51
C ARG A 42 -18.57 -10.00 8.24
N ALA A 43 -18.60 -10.65 7.06
CA ALA A 43 -18.81 -9.97 5.79
C ALA A 43 -20.22 -9.39 5.61
N GLU A 44 -21.23 -9.92 6.30
CA GLU A 44 -22.61 -9.41 6.24
C GLU A 44 -22.73 -8.07 6.99
N ASN A 45 -22.28 -6.97 6.39
CA ASN A 45 -22.27 -5.64 7.01
C ASN A 45 -22.91 -4.57 6.09
N SER A 46 -24.15 -4.21 6.39
CA SER A 46 -24.88 -3.19 5.61
C SER A 46 -24.35 -1.76 5.74
N ASN A 47 -23.49 -1.48 6.71
CA ASN A 47 -22.83 -0.19 6.87
C ASN A 47 -21.57 -0.05 6.01
N ILE A 48 -21.12 -1.14 5.40
CA ILE A 48 -20.02 -1.12 4.44
C ILE A 48 -20.61 -1.18 3.04
N ARG A 49 -20.12 -0.32 2.15
CA ARG A 49 -20.53 -0.25 0.74
C ARG A 49 -19.30 -0.29 -0.16
N THR A 50 -19.42 -1.01 -1.26
CA THR A 50 -18.37 -1.04 -2.28
C THR A 50 -18.93 -0.75 -3.67
N ILE A 51 -18.12 -0.08 -4.48
CA ILE A 51 -18.22 -0.09 -5.95
C ILE A 51 -16.92 -0.71 -6.45
N ASP A 52 -17.05 -1.73 -7.27
CA ASP A 52 -15.91 -2.36 -7.94
C ASP A 52 -15.85 -1.92 -9.41
N LEU A 53 -14.77 -1.26 -9.81
CA LEU A 53 -14.55 -0.80 -11.17
C LEU A 53 -13.81 -1.83 -12.05
N LEU A 54 -13.50 -3.01 -11.53
CA LEU A 54 -12.66 -4.02 -12.22
C LEU A 54 -13.30 -4.55 -13.49
N SER A 55 -14.63 -4.76 -13.48
CA SER A 55 -15.29 -5.58 -14.50
C SER A 55 -15.48 -4.93 -15.86
N LYS A 56 -15.31 -3.59 -16.01
CA LYS A 56 -15.69 -2.89 -17.26
C LYS A 56 -14.81 -1.72 -17.71
N GLY A 57 -13.76 -1.39 -16.98
CA GLY A 57 -12.90 -0.25 -17.32
C GLY A 57 -11.84 -0.54 -18.39
N GLY A 58 -11.71 -1.79 -18.85
CA GLY A 58 -10.61 -2.16 -19.74
C GLY A 58 -9.23 -1.84 -19.17
N ASN A 59 -8.21 -1.99 -19.99
CA ASN A 59 -6.81 -1.78 -19.59
C ASN A 59 -6.35 -0.32 -19.65
N GLY A 60 -7.27 0.65 -19.58
CA GLY A 60 -6.97 2.09 -19.66
C GLY A 60 -7.56 2.76 -20.91
N SER A 61 -7.48 4.09 -20.95
CA SER A 61 -8.02 4.92 -22.04
C SER A 61 -7.05 6.05 -22.41
N SER A 62 -6.95 6.35 -23.69
CA SER A 62 -6.16 7.48 -24.17
C SER A 62 -6.77 8.85 -23.88
N ASN A 63 -8.09 8.90 -23.62
CA ASN A 63 -8.82 10.14 -23.35
C ASN A 63 -9.55 10.07 -22.01
N PRO A 64 -9.63 11.19 -21.27
CA PRO A 64 -10.44 11.27 -20.06
C PRO A 64 -11.90 10.96 -20.35
N SER A 65 -12.52 10.16 -19.51
CA SER A 65 -13.95 9.83 -19.60
C SER A 65 -14.75 10.73 -18.67
N ASP A 66 -15.74 11.45 -19.19
CA ASP A 66 -16.65 12.25 -18.36
C ASP A 66 -17.60 11.41 -17.51
N ASN A 67 -17.86 10.21 -17.93
CA ASN A 67 -18.68 9.25 -17.21
C ASN A 67 -17.80 8.16 -16.64
N LEU A 68 -18.10 7.74 -15.41
CA LEU A 68 -17.73 6.39 -15.01
C LEU A 68 -18.15 5.50 -16.17
N PRO A 69 -17.27 4.59 -16.64
CA PRO A 69 -17.70 3.60 -17.64
C PRO A 69 -19.04 3.09 -17.17
N GLU A 70 -20.07 3.13 -18.04
CA GLU A 70 -21.40 2.63 -17.69
C GLU A 70 -21.22 1.22 -17.17
N ILE A 71 -21.17 1.13 -15.87
CA ILE A 71 -21.00 -0.10 -15.15
C ILE A 71 -22.41 -0.63 -15.01
N GLU A 72 -22.93 -1.22 -16.11
CA GLU A 72 -24.16 -2.00 -16.03
C GLU A 72 -24.01 -2.98 -14.88
N GLY A 73 -24.70 -2.70 -13.77
CA GLY A 73 -24.64 -3.47 -12.54
C GLY A 73 -23.68 -2.98 -11.47
N ASN A 74 -22.89 -1.92 -11.66
CA ASN A 74 -22.07 -1.33 -10.61
C ASN A 74 -22.83 -0.20 -9.91
N ALA A 75 -23.73 -0.59 -9.05
CA ALA A 75 -24.24 0.29 -8.00
C ALA A 75 -23.45 0.06 -6.72
N TRP A 76 -23.49 1.04 -5.85
CA TRP A 76 -23.08 0.82 -4.46
C TRP A 76 -23.79 -0.40 -3.88
N ALA A 77 -23.04 -1.43 -3.58
CA ALA A 77 -23.56 -2.66 -2.99
C ALA A 77 -23.22 -2.71 -1.49
N PRO A 78 -24.17 -3.14 -0.63
CA PRO A 78 -23.84 -3.47 0.75
C PRO A 78 -22.85 -4.64 0.78
N MET A 79 -21.94 -4.63 1.75
CA MET A 79 -21.03 -5.75 1.92
C MET A 79 -21.80 -7.00 2.31
N THR A 80 -21.56 -8.06 1.57
CA THR A 80 -22.06 -9.40 1.81
C THR A 80 -20.94 -10.40 1.60
N PHE A 81 -21.09 -11.61 2.12
CA PHE A 81 -20.09 -12.66 1.87
C PHE A 81 -19.90 -12.94 0.36
N SER A 82 -20.96 -12.81 -0.41
CA SER A 82 -20.90 -13.04 -1.87
C SER A 82 -20.04 -12.02 -2.59
N ASN A 83 -20.19 -10.72 -2.28
CA ASN A 83 -19.42 -9.67 -2.98
C ASN A 83 -18.05 -9.40 -2.34
N ALA A 84 -17.83 -9.77 -1.08
CA ALA A 84 -16.49 -9.78 -0.48
C ALA A 84 -15.51 -10.66 -1.27
N ASN A 85 -16.04 -11.67 -1.96
CA ASN A 85 -15.27 -12.60 -2.79
C ASN A 85 -14.56 -11.94 -3.99
N THR A 86 -15.09 -10.85 -4.48
CA THR A 86 -14.63 -10.16 -5.70
C THR A 86 -14.19 -8.72 -5.44
N THR A 87 -14.02 -8.34 -4.19
CA THR A 87 -13.56 -7.00 -3.83
C THR A 87 -12.16 -7.02 -3.22
N SER A 88 -11.52 -5.86 -3.15
CA SER A 88 -10.22 -5.72 -2.49
C SER A 88 -10.25 -6.19 -1.05
N ALA A 89 -9.36 -7.10 -0.69
CA ALA A 89 -9.20 -7.56 0.68
C ALA A 89 -8.75 -6.42 1.60
N ILE A 90 -7.81 -5.58 1.13
CA ILE A 90 -7.40 -4.38 1.88
C ILE A 90 -8.61 -3.47 2.11
N GLY A 91 -9.41 -3.22 1.07
CA GLY A 91 -10.61 -2.41 1.20
C GLY A 91 -11.63 -3.00 2.17
N TYR A 92 -11.83 -4.31 2.10
CA TYR A 92 -12.72 -5.03 2.99
C TYR A 92 -12.30 -4.91 4.46
N TYR A 93 -11.06 -5.28 4.80
CA TYR A 93 -10.57 -5.24 6.17
C TYR A 93 -10.46 -3.80 6.71
N PHE A 94 -10.01 -2.85 5.89
CA PHE A 94 -9.98 -1.43 6.23
C PHE A 94 -11.36 -0.90 6.62
N ALA A 95 -12.37 -1.19 5.80
CA ALA A 95 -13.74 -0.73 6.05
C ALA A 95 -14.34 -1.40 7.28
N GLN A 96 -14.07 -2.69 7.51
CA GLN A 96 -14.50 -3.41 8.71
C GLN A 96 -13.89 -2.78 9.97
N GLU A 97 -12.59 -2.53 9.96
CA GLU A 97 -11.89 -1.93 11.10
C GLU A 97 -12.43 -0.53 11.42
N LEU A 98 -12.54 0.35 10.41
CA LEU A 98 -13.06 1.70 10.63
C LEU A 98 -14.53 1.70 11.07
N ASN A 99 -15.38 0.88 10.46
CA ASN A 99 -16.79 0.81 10.85
C ASN A 99 -16.94 0.32 12.30
N LYS A 100 -16.16 -0.70 12.68
CA LYS A 100 -16.15 -1.23 14.04
C LYS A 100 -15.75 -0.17 15.07
N GLU A 101 -14.68 0.57 14.80
CA GLU A 101 -14.11 1.54 15.73
C GLU A 101 -14.90 2.85 15.80
N THR A 102 -15.37 3.33 14.64
CA THR A 102 -16.02 4.65 14.56
C THR A 102 -17.54 4.60 14.61
N GLY A 103 -18.14 3.43 14.35
CA GLY A 103 -19.59 3.28 14.15
C GLY A 103 -20.12 3.93 12.87
N ARG A 104 -19.24 4.50 12.01
CA ARG A 104 -19.64 5.22 10.80
C ARG A 104 -19.78 4.27 9.62
N PRO A 105 -20.74 4.48 8.73
CA PRO A 105 -20.76 3.78 7.46
C PRO A 105 -19.53 4.12 6.63
N ILE A 106 -18.91 3.10 6.04
CA ILE A 106 -17.71 3.23 5.21
C ILE A 106 -18.01 2.74 3.80
N GLY A 107 -17.71 3.59 2.83
CA GLY A 107 -17.75 3.24 1.41
C GLY A 107 -16.34 3.20 0.83
N TYR A 108 -16.10 2.28 -0.12
CA TYR A 108 -14.88 2.34 -0.90
C TYR A 108 -15.11 2.03 -2.38
N ILE A 109 -14.30 2.69 -3.21
CA ILE A 109 -14.31 2.55 -4.66
C ILE A 109 -13.05 1.76 -5.03
N HIS A 110 -13.22 0.53 -5.48
CA HIS A 110 -12.14 -0.35 -5.87
C HIS A 110 -11.76 -0.12 -7.33
N ALA A 111 -10.68 0.64 -7.57
CA ALA A 111 -10.21 1.03 -8.90
C ALA A 111 -8.91 0.32 -9.32
N ALA A 112 -8.25 -0.44 -8.44
CA ALA A 112 -6.96 -1.05 -8.69
C ALA A 112 -6.94 -2.00 -9.89
N VAL A 113 -5.77 -2.15 -10.54
CA VAL A 113 -5.56 -3.04 -11.71
C VAL A 113 -4.18 -3.67 -11.64
N GLY A 114 -4.10 -4.99 -11.60
CA GLY A 114 -2.87 -5.75 -11.53
C GLY A 114 -1.92 -5.50 -12.70
N GLY A 115 -0.60 -5.60 -12.43
CA GLY A 115 0.44 -5.45 -13.44
C GLY A 115 0.55 -4.05 -14.05
N THR A 116 0.22 -3.00 -13.29
CA THR A 116 0.18 -1.63 -13.83
C THR A 116 1.23 -0.74 -13.22
N ARG A 117 1.92 0.03 -14.04
CA ARG A 117 2.94 1.00 -13.68
C ARG A 117 2.32 2.30 -13.18
N ILE A 118 3.10 3.08 -12.43
CA ILE A 118 2.66 4.33 -11.83
C ILE A 118 2.24 5.39 -12.85
N ASP A 119 2.93 5.46 -14.01
CA ASP A 119 2.63 6.41 -15.11
C ASP A 119 1.20 6.30 -15.66
N ARG A 120 0.52 5.18 -15.41
CA ARG A 120 -0.87 4.97 -15.83
C ARG A 120 -1.90 5.59 -14.88
N TRP A 121 -1.47 5.98 -13.68
CA TRP A 121 -2.35 6.41 -12.59
C TRP A 121 -2.43 7.93 -12.38
N LEU A 122 -1.60 8.71 -13.10
CA LEU A 122 -1.65 10.17 -13.09
C LEU A 122 -2.09 10.72 -14.46
N GLU A 123 -2.47 11.98 -14.49
CA GLU A 123 -2.81 12.69 -15.73
C GLU A 123 -1.61 12.70 -16.68
N ASN A 124 -1.86 12.42 -17.95
CA ASN A 124 -0.81 12.48 -18.96
C ASN A 124 -0.18 13.87 -19.01
N ASP A 125 1.14 13.90 -19.10
CA ASP A 125 1.96 15.10 -19.13
C ASP A 125 1.86 16.01 -17.88
N TYR A 126 1.27 15.54 -16.78
CA TYR A 126 1.32 16.21 -15.48
C TYR A 126 2.78 16.34 -15.00
N VAL A 127 3.59 15.34 -15.26
CA VAL A 127 5.06 15.42 -15.23
C VAL A 127 5.53 15.39 -16.68
N GLU A 128 6.38 16.35 -17.07
CA GLU A 128 6.87 16.48 -18.44
C GLU A 128 7.47 15.16 -18.97
N GLY A 129 6.95 14.70 -20.08
CA GLY A 129 7.39 13.46 -20.74
C GLY A 129 6.85 12.16 -20.10
N ILE A 130 6.03 12.25 -19.07
CA ILE A 130 5.38 11.09 -18.45
C ILE A 130 3.94 11.00 -18.94
N SER A 131 3.68 10.03 -19.80
CA SER A 131 2.36 9.84 -20.38
C SER A 131 2.15 8.38 -20.77
N SER A 132 0.93 7.91 -20.65
CA SER A 132 0.56 6.54 -21.03
C SER A 132 -0.66 6.54 -21.97
N PRO A 133 -0.58 5.89 -23.15
CA PRO A 133 -1.73 5.75 -24.03
C PRO A 133 -2.84 4.87 -23.42
N TRP A 134 -2.52 4.10 -22.39
CA TRP A 134 -3.43 3.22 -21.65
C TRP A 134 -3.66 3.73 -20.22
N SER A 135 -3.92 5.03 -20.08
CA SER A 135 -4.08 5.69 -18.79
C SER A 135 -5.28 5.15 -18.02
N LEU A 136 -5.02 4.70 -16.79
CA LEU A 136 -6.05 4.31 -15.83
C LEU A 136 -6.61 5.54 -15.10
N TYR A 137 -5.82 6.61 -14.99
CA TYR A 137 -6.32 7.91 -14.54
C TYR A 137 -7.56 8.32 -15.37
N ASN A 138 -7.48 8.23 -16.68
CA ASN A 138 -8.52 8.71 -17.58
C ASN A 138 -9.87 7.99 -17.43
N ASN A 139 -9.88 6.71 -17.07
CA ASN A 139 -11.12 5.92 -17.01
C ASN A 139 -11.49 5.42 -15.62
N ARG A 140 -10.61 5.56 -14.62
CA ARG A 140 -10.86 5.07 -13.25
C ARG A 140 -10.79 6.15 -12.19
N VAL A 141 -9.97 7.19 -12.39
CA VAL A 141 -9.76 8.26 -11.42
C VAL A 141 -10.48 9.54 -11.83
N TYR A 142 -10.24 10.04 -13.04
CA TYR A 142 -10.85 11.25 -13.55
C TYR A 142 -12.40 11.25 -13.53
N PRO A 143 -13.10 10.15 -13.85
CA PRO A 143 -14.56 10.11 -13.75
C PRO A 143 -15.09 10.33 -12.32
N LEU A 144 -14.24 10.10 -11.31
CA LEU A 144 -14.58 10.26 -9.89
C LEU A 144 -14.44 11.70 -9.38
N ARG A 145 -13.94 12.64 -10.17
CA ARG A 145 -13.62 14.02 -9.77
C ARG A 145 -14.73 14.79 -9.05
N LYS A 146 -15.97 14.34 -9.18
CA LYS A 146 -17.14 14.93 -8.50
C LYS A 146 -17.47 14.27 -7.16
N PHE A 147 -16.79 13.18 -6.81
CA PHE A 147 -16.96 12.54 -5.51
C PHE A 147 -16.27 13.37 -4.42
N LYS A 148 -16.86 13.33 -3.23
CA LYS A 148 -16.23 13.80 -2.00
C LYS A 148 -15.55 12.59 -1.36
N LEU A 149 -14.24 12.50 -1.49
CA LEU A 149 -13.46 11.43 -0.89
C LEU A 149 -12.99 11.84 0.51
N SER A 150 -12.98 10.89 1.43
CA SER A 150 -12.38 11.02 2.76
C SER A 150 -10.90 10.66 2.74
N GLY A 151 -10.44 9.91 1.75
CA GLY A 151 -9.04 9.57 1.56
C GLY A 151 -8.80 8.66 0.35
N VAL A 152 -7.53 8.47 0.05
CA VAL A 152 -7.04 7.54 -0.98
C VAL A 152 -6.13 6.51 -0.31
N LEU A 153 -6.33 5.24 -0.63
CA LEU A 153 -5.44 4.13 -0.30
C LEU A 153 -4.74 3.68 -1.58
N TYR A 154 -3.42 3.62 -1.54
CA TYR A 154 -2.62 3.32 -2.73
C TYR A 154 -1.61 2.21 -2.45
N TYR A 155 -1.60 1.18 -3.28
CA TYR A 155 -0.59 0.13 -3.21
C TYR A 155 -0.13 -0.24 -4.61
N GLN A 156 1.08 0.20 -4.96
CA GLN A 156 1.65 0.05 -6.30
C GLN A 156 3.17 0.26 -6.22
N GLY A 157 3.91 -0.23 -7.21
CA GLY A 157 5.35 -0.05 -7.37
C GLY A 157 6.03 -1.29 -7.94
N GLU A 158 5.42 -2.45 -7.81
CA GLU A 158 5.99 -3.75 -8.23
C GLU A 158 6.27 -3.80 -9.73
N SER A 159 5.40 -3.18 -10.54
CA SER A 159 5.59 -3.11 -12.00
C SER A 159 6.60 -2.05 -12.45
N ASP A 160 7.08 -1.23 -11.52
CA ASP A 160 8.09 -0.20 -11.77
C ASP A 160 9.48 -0.59 -11.25
N GLY A 161 9.57 -1.72 -10.53
CA GLY A 161 10.84 -2.29 -10.09
C GLY A 161 11.74 -2.57 -11.29
N PRO A 162 12.95 -2.01 -11.34
CA PRO A 162 13.84 -2.17 -12.49
C PRO A 162 14.43 -3.57 -12.52
N GLU A 163 14.46 -4.15 -13.71
CA GLU A 163 15.41 -5.23 -14.00
C GLU A 163 16.86 -4.67 -14.08
N ASP A 164 16.98 -3.36 -14.37
CA ASP A 164 18.24 -2.63 -14.45
C ASP A 164 18.01 -1.19 -13.94
N ALA A 165 18.58 -0.87 -12.77
CA ALA A 165 18.32 0.36 -12.02
C ALA A 165 18.70 1.66 -12.76
N ASP A 166 19.59 1.60 -13.74
CA ASP A 166 20.10 2.77 -14.45
C ASP A 166 19.41 3.04 -15.79
N SER A 167 18.41 2.23 -16.16
CA SER A 167 17.74 2.37 -17.45
C SER A 167 16.58 3.35 -17.40
N LEU A 168 16.63 4.37 -18.27
CA LEU A 168 15.49 5.25 -18.57
C LEU A 168 14.46 4.59 -19.51
N ASP A 169 14.76 3.40 -20.00
CA ASP A 169 13.84 2.64 -20.84
C ASP A 169 12.68 2.15 -19.98
N SER A 170 11.50 2.66 -20.25
CA SER A 170 10.28 2.32 -19.53
C SER A 170 9.93 0.83 -19.56
N SER A 171 10.50 0.07 -20.48
CA SER A 171 10.38 -1.40 -20.51
C SER A 171 11.28 -2.10 -19.48
N LYS A 172 12.24 -1.36 -18.89
CA LYS A 172 13.23 -1.85 -17.94
C LYS A 172 13.07 -1.37 -16.51
N GLY A 173 11.94 -0.72 -16.20
CA GLY A 173 11.67 -0.16 -14.88
C GLY A 173 12.00 1.34 -14.76
N MET A 174 11.81 1.88 -13.58
CA MET A 174 12.10 3.29 -13.25
C MET A 174 13.24 3.39 -12.26
N SER A 175 14.06 4.48 -12.37
CA SER A 175 14.99 4.80 -11.29
C SER A 175 14.22 5.24 -10.04
N ALA A 176 14.86 5.13 -8.87
CA ALA A 176 14.26 5.55 -7.61
C ALA A 176 13.88 7.04 -7.63
N ASP A 177 14.71 7.90 -8.24
CA ASP A 177 14.41 9.33 -8.34
C ASP A 177 13.21 9.63 -9.25
N GLN A 178 13.10 8.95 -10.38
CA GLN A 178 11.94 9.06 -11.27
C GLN A 178 10.65 8.60 -10.57
N TYR A 179 10.68 7.42 -9.96
CA TYR A 179 9.49 6.90 -9.27
C TYR A 179 9.04 7.84 -8.15
N SER A 180 9.98 8.32 -7.30
CA SER A 180 9.65 9.23 -6.20
C SER A 180 9.06 10.55 -6.68
N THR A 181 9.56 11.08 -7.81
CA THR A 181 9.04 12.30 -8.43
C THR A 181 7.63 12.10 -8.98
N ILE A 182 7.40 10.99 -9.69
CA ILE A 182 6.07 10.67 -10.22
C ILE A 182 5.08 10.38 -9.10
N MET A 183 5.50 9.69 -8.03
CA MET A 183 4.65 9.39 -6.88
C MET A 183 4.20 10.67 -6.17
N ALA A 184 5.10 11.62 -5.95
CA ALA A 184 4.76 12.92 -5.36
C ALA A 184 3.79 13.70 -6.28
N ALA A 185 4.07 13.74 -7.57
CA ALA A 185 3.21 14.39 -8.57
C ALA A 185 1.81 13.74 -8.65
N LEU A 186 1.72 12.41 -8.51
CA LEU A 186 0.44 11.69 -8.48
C LEU A 186 -0.42 12.14 -7.28
N ILE A 187 0.19 12.30 -6.12
CA ILE A 187 -0.51 12.79 -4.93
C ILE A 187 -1.04 14.20 -5.14
N ASP A 188 -0.20 15.10 -5.68
CA ASP A 188 -0.58 16.47 -5.98
C ASP A 188 -1.68 16.52 -7.05
N ASN A 189 -1.57 15.73 -8.11
CA ASN A 189 -2.58 15.61 -9.18
C ASN A 189 -3.95 15.14 -8.65
N TYR A 190 -3.98 14.16 -7.75
CA TYR A 190 -5.25 13.72 -7.15
C TYR A 190 -5.87 14.82 -6.27
N ARG A 191 -5.06 15.55 -5.52
CA ARG A 191 -5.53 16.68 -4.70
C ARG A 191 -6.13 17.80 -5.55
N GLU A 192 -5.50 18.13 -6.67
CA GLU A 192 -6.04 19.07 -7.65
C GLU A 192 -7.35 18.56 -8.26
N LEU A 193 -7.38 17.31 -8.74
CA LEU A 193 -8.56 16.71 -9.35
C LEU A 193 -9.78 16.73 -8.44
N PHE A 194 -9.59 16.36 -7.17
CA PHE A 194 -10.68 16.32 -6.18
C PHE A 194 -10.90 17.65 -5.47
N ASN A 195 -10.18 18.71 -5.86
CA ASN A 195 -10.23 20.04 -5.27
C ASN A 195 -10.15 20.01 -3.73
N ASN A 196 -9.18 19.26 -3.21
CA ASN A 196 -8.90 19.11 -1.79
C ASN A 196 -7.39 19.00 -1.55
N GLU A 197 -6.74 20.11 -1.23
CA GLU A 197 -5.29 20.20 -0.98
C GLU A 197 -4.81 19.34 0.21
N ASN A 198 -5.73 18.98 1.10
CA ASN A 198 -5.48 18.15 2.28
C ASN A 198 -6.14 16.77 2.16
N LEU A 199 -6.45 16.31 0.94
CA LEU A 199 -6.98 14.96 0.76
C LEU A 199 -6.00 13.94 1.35
N PRO A 200 -6.41 13.17 2.36
CA PRO A 200 -5.57 12.14 2.94
C PRO A 200 -5.14 11.12 1.88
N PHE A 201 -3.85 10.87 1.79
CA PHE A 201 -3.28 9.92 0.84
C PHE A 201 -2.35 8.97 1.58
N TYR A 202 -2.79 7.74 1.74
CA TYR A 202 -2.05 6.69 2.42
C TYR A 202 -1.57 5.66 1.43
N TYR A 203 -0.29 5.31 1.48
CA TYR A 203 0.24 4.32 0.57
C TYR A 203 1.08 3.26 1.27
N ALA A 204 1.10 2.08 0.69
CA ALA A 204 1.83 0.93 1.18
C ALA A 204 3.22 0.89 0.55
N GLN A 205 4.26 0.83 1.38
CA GLN A 205 5.60 0.46 0.94
C GLN A 205 5.58 -0.97 0.43
N LEU A 206 6.35 -1.28 -0.62
CA LEU A 206 6.44 -2.63 -1.14
C LEU A 206 6.99 -3.59 -0.09
N ALA A 207 6.43 -4.79 -0.04
CA ALA A 207 7.00 -5.90 0.70
C ALA A 207 8.33 -6.35 0.08
N ARG A 208 9.07 -7.20 0.79
CA ARG A 208 10.30 -7.81 0.26
C ARG A 208 9.96 -8.78 -0.88
N TYR A 209 10.79 -8.75 -1.91
CA TYR A 209 10.69 -9.66 -3.04
C TYR A 209 12.07 -9.98 -3.58
N SER A 210 12.39 -11.27 -3.71
CA SER A 210 13.76 -11.73 -4.01
C SER A 210 14.14 -11.63 -5.50
N ASN A 211 13.17 -11.49 -6.39
CA ASN A 211 13.42 -11.59 -7.84
C ASN A 211 13.55 -10.24 -8.56
N GLN A 212 13.39 -9.12 -7.86
CA GLN A 212 13.48 -7.78 -8.44
C GLN A 212 14.03 -6.77 -7.42
N ASN A 213 14.64 -5.69 -7.91
CA ASN A 213 15.21 -4.61 -7.08
C ASN A 213 14.12 -3.72 -6.48
N PHE A 214 13.28 -4.28 -5.61
CA PHE A 214 12.26 -3.53 -4.90
C PHE A 214 12.85 -2.57 -3.86
N GLU A 215 14.09 -2.76 -3.44
CA GLU A 215 14.83 -1.84 -2.57
C GLU A 215 14.81 -0.41 -3.12
N ASN A 216 15.07 -0.24 -4.41
CA ASN A 216 15.06 1.07 -5.07
C ASN A 216 13.67 1.70 -5.05
N ILE A 217 12.61 0.91 -5.28
CA ILE A 217 11.23 1.42 -5.21
C ILE A 217 10.84 1.71 -3.77
N ARG A 218 11.23 0.87 -2.80
CA ARG A 218 10.97 1.16 -1.37
C ARG A 218 11.64 2.44 -0.91
N ALA A 219 12.90 2.68 -1.32
CA ALA A 219 13.59 3.94 -1.05
C ALA A 219 12.88 5.12 -1.72
N ALA A 220 12.46 4.95 -2.97
CA ALA A 220 11.72 5.98 -3.72
C ALA A 220 10.38 6.32 -3.06
N GLN A 221 9.69 5.34 -2.50
CA GLN A 221 8.46 5.55 -1.74
C GLN A 221 8.69 6.41 -0.49
N VAL A 222 9.84 6.24 0.20
CA VAL A 222 10.24 7.13 1.31
C VAL A 222 10.55 8.53 0.78
N TRP A 223 11.36 8.65 -0.27
CA TRP A 223 11.76 9.95 -0.84
C TRP A 223 10.59 10.75 -1.42
N ALA A 224 9.51 10.08 -1.82
CA ALA A 224 8.30 10.76 -2.28
C ALA A 224 7.69 11.66 -1.21
N LEU A 225 7.79 11.30 0.08
CA LEU A 225 7.29 12.13 1.19
C LEU A 225 7.94 13.50 1.23
N ASP A 226 9.23 13.59 0.88
CA ASP A 226 9.99 14.86 0.87
C ASP A 226 9.70 15.70 -0.38
N LYS A 227 9.14 15.09 -1.43
CA LYS A 227 8.87 15.76 -2.72
C LYS A 227 7.43 16.26 -2.88
N VAL A 228 6.50 15.78 -2.05
CA VAL A 228 5.09 16.21 -2.11
C VAL A 228 4.96 17.68 -1.74
N THR A 229 4.21 18.45 -2.50
CA THR A 229 4.04 19.89 -2.30
C THR A 229 3.42 20.19 -0.93
N ASN A 230 2.43 19.45 -0.51
CA ASN A 230 1.82 19.55 0.81
C ASN A 230 1.88 18.16 1.53
N PRO A 231 2.79 17.97 2.50
CA PRO A 231 2.96 16.68 3.18
C PRO A 231 1.85 16.35 4.19
N ASN A 232 0.93 17.29 4.48
CA ASN A 232 -0.14 17.06 5.42
C ASN A 232 -1.00 15.86 4.98
N TYR A 233 -1.23 14.93 5.90
CA TYR A 233 -2.03 13.71 5.67
C TYR A 233 -1.52 12.81 4.52
N VAL A 234 -0.24 12.93 4.15
CA VAL A 234 0.45 11.94 3.30
C VAL A 234 1.25 11.04 4.21
N ARG A 235 0.96 9.75 4.16
CA ARG A 235 1.63 8.78 5.03
C ARG A 235 1.87 7.45 4.32
N MET A 236 2.94 6.81 4.70
CA MET A 236 3.33 5.49 4.23
C MET A 236 3.19 4.46 5.35
N VAL A 237 2.68 3.28 5.04
CA VAL A 237 2.77 2.10 5.92
C VAL A 237 3.85 1.18 5.39
N SER A 238 4.69 0.66 6.29
CA SER A 238 5.70 -0.34 5.92
C SER A 238 5.06 -1.73 5.83
N ASN A 239 5.54 -2.54 4.88
CA ASN A 239 5.14 -3.93 4.68
C ASN A 239 6.37 -4.85 4.61
N LEU A 240 7.50 -4.44 5.17
CA LEU A 240 8.74 -5.24 5.16
C LEU A 240 8.63 -6.54 5.96
N ASP A 241 7.73 -6.57 6.91
CA ASP A 241 7.42 -7.72 7.75
C ASP A 241 6.37 -8.66 7.15
N GLU A 242 5.76 -8.28 6.03
CA GLU A 242 4.79 -9.11 5.34
C GLU A 242 5.48 -10.17 4.46
N VAL A 243 4.97 -11.38 4.54
CA VAL A 243 5.54 -12.56 3.87
C VAL A 243 4.45 -13.43 3.25
N GLY A 244 4.87 -14.42 2.45
CA GLY A 244 3.97 -15.41 1.85
C GLY A 244 3.51 -15.04 0.45
N ASN A 245 2.71 -15.92 -0.15
CA ASN A 245 2.18 -15.80 -1.51
C ASN A 245 0.76 -16.37 -1.61
N PHE A 246 -0.22 -15.52 -1.88
CA PHE A 246 -1.59 -15.98 -2.07
C PHE A 246 -1.90 -16.50 -3.49
N GLY A 247 -1.09 -16.15 -4.48
CA GLY A 247 -1.26 -16.61 -5.88
C GLY A 247 -0.92 -18.08 -6.10
N SER A 248 -0.37 -18.76 -5.10
CA SER A 248 0.06 -20.17 -5.17
C SER A 248 -0.69 -21.08 -4.22
N VAL A 249 -1.95 -20.83 -3.96
CA VAL A 249 -2.79 -21.75 -3.18
C VAL A 249 -2.77 -23.12 -3.85
N GLY A 250 -2.00 -24.05 -3.27
CA GLY A 250 -1.78 -25.41 -3.81
C GLY A 250 -0.40 -25.65 -4.42
N ASN A 251 0.44 -24.66 -4.60
CA ASN A 251 1.82 -24.86 -5.02
C ASN A 251 2.75 -24.94 -3.81
N THR A 252 2.91 -26.15 -3.28
CA THR A 252 3.80 -26.48 -2.16
C THR A 252 5.28 -26.54 -2.56
N SER A 253 5.65 -26.08 -3.75
CA SER A 253 7.04 -25.99 -4.16
C SER A 253 7.69 -24.79 -3.48
N GLY A 254 8.40 -25.03 -2.47
CA GLY A 254 9.41 -24.42 -1.62
C GLY A 254 9.86 -22.95 -1.75
N ASN A 255 9.32 -22.14 -2.65
CA ASN A 255 9.77 -20.76 -2.92
C ASN A 255 8.68 -19.69 -2.71
N ALA A 256 7.66 -19.98 -1.90
CA ALA A 256 6.53 -19.10 -1.68
C ALA A 256 6.80 -17.94 -0.68
N ARG A 257 8.05 -17.71 -0.29
CA ARG A 257 8.34 -16.98 0.96
C ARG A 257 8.58 -15.49 0.80
N HIS A 258 9.03 -15.08 -0.38
CA HIS A 258 9.15 -13.68 -0.78
C HIS A 258 8.48 -13.52 -2.13
N ASP A 259 7.19 -13.76 -2.15
CA ASP A 259 6.41 -13.53 -3.36
C ASP A 259 6.02 -12.07 -3.47
N ILE A 260 5.79 -11.66 -4.74
CA ILE A 260 5.27 -10.35 -5.08
C ILE A 260 3.93 -10.04 -4.39
N HIS A 261 3.20 -11.05 -3.92
CA HIS A 261 1.89 -10.94 -3.29
C HIS A 261 1.87 -11.51 -1.86
N PRO A 262 2.32 -10.76 -0.84
CA PRO A 262 2.28 -11.23 0.54
C PRO A 262 0.86 -11.43 1.06
N TYR A 263 0.69 -12.30 2.06
CA TYR A 263 -0.62 -12.64 2.66
C TYR A 263 -1.23 -11.49 3.48
N GLY A 264 -0.48 -10.75 4.25
CA GLY A 264 -0.90 -9.82 5.31
C GLY A 264 -1.77 -8.63 4.86
N LYS A 265 -2.79 -8.85 4.04
CA LYS A 265 -3.68 -7.77 3.57
C LYS A 265 -4.54 -7.18 4.67
N ASP A 266 -4.89 -7.99 5.67
CA ASP A 266 -5.57 -7.55 6.89
C ASP A 266 -4.67 -6.62 7.73
N GLU A 267 -3.39 -6.95 7.86
CA GLU A 267 -2.44 -6.12 8.59
C GLU A 267 -2.17 -4.79 7.86
N VAL A 268 -1.96 -4.82 6.55
CA VAL A 268 -1.86 -3.60 5.73
C VAL A 268 -3.09 -2.72 5.90
N ALA A 269 -4.28 -3.32 5.86
CA ALA A 269 -5.54 -2.63 6.05
C ALA A 269 -5.67 -2.03 7.44
N ARG A 270 -5.26 -2.77 8.48
CA ARG A 270 -5.22 -2.29 9.86
C ARG A 270 -4.30 -1.07 10.01
N ARG A 271 -3.12 -1.10 9.38
CA ARG A 271 -2.18 0.03 9.35
C ARG A 271 -2.79 1.25 8.67
N PHE A 272 -3.44 1.09 7.53
CA PHE A 272 -4.18 2.18 6.89
C PHE A 272 -5.32 2.71 7.77
N ALA A 273 -6.03 1.82 8.46
CA ALA A 273 -7.11 2.24 9.36
C ALA A 273 -6.59 3.03 10.57
N LEU A 274 -5.42 2.70 11.11
CA LEU A 274 -4.77 3.49 12.16
C LEU A 274 -4.48 4.91 11.69
N LEU A 275 -3.92 5.08 10.48
CA LEU A 275 -3.68 6.40 9.88
C LEU A 275 -4.98 7.19 9.73
N ALA A 276 -6.03 6.58 9.19
CA ALA A 276 -7.33 7.22 9.03
C ALA A 276 -7.95 7.58 10.38
N LYS A 277 -7.89 6.70 11.37
CA LYS A 277 -8.38 6.96 12.73
C LYS A 277 -7.71 8.19 13.34
N HIS A 278 -6.41 8.32 13.19
CA HIS A 278 -5.67 9.47 13.67
C HIS A 278 -6.00 10.73 12.87
N ASP A 279 -5.81 10.72 11.57
CA ASP A 279 -5.82 11.93 10.74
C ASP A 279 -7.24 12.47 10.49
N ILE A 280 -8.24 11.58 10.42
CA ILE A 280 -9.61 11.93 10.03
C ILE A 280 -10.56 11.91 11.22
N TYR A 281 -10.39 10.96 12.14
CA TYR A 281 -11.33 10.76 13.24
C TYR A 281 -10.79 11.25 14.59
N GLY A 282 -9.56 11.76 14.66
CA GLY A 282 -8.98 12.39 15.83
C GLY A 282 -8.62 11.44 16.97
N TYR A 283 -8.36 10.16 16.67
CA TYR A 283 -7.83 9.20 17.65
C TYR A 283 -6.35 9.48 17.89
N THR A 284 -5.95 9.62 19.14
CA THR A 284 -4.58 9.97 19.55
C THR A 284 -3.89 8.89 20.39
N ASP A 285 -4.53 7.75 20.56
CA ASP A 285 -4.16 6.75 21.58
C ASP A 285 -2.98 5.86 21.22
N SER A 286 -2.47 5.96 19.99
CA SER A 286 -1.33 5.13 19.54
C SER A 286 -0.49 5.84 18.49
N SER A 287 0.80 5.49 18.43
CA SER A 287 1.65 5.79 17.30
C SER A 287 1.03 5.26 16.01
N VAL A 288 0.90 6.14 15.02
CA VAL A 288 0.26 5.80 13.74
C VAL A 288 1.27 5.52 12.64
N THR A 289 2.50 5.94 12.85
CA THR A 289 3.64 5.62 11.97
C THR A 289 4.67 4.84 12.76
N GLY A 290 5.28 3.84 12.14
CA GLY A 290 6.45 3.19 12.72
C GLY A 290 7.62 4.17 12.87
N PRO A 291 8.75 3.72 13.45
CA PRO A 291 9.95 4.53 13.60
C PRO A 291 10.39 5.11 12.24
N GLN A 292 10.67 6.42 12.21
CA GLN A 292 11.16 7.10 11.03
C GLN A 292 12.67 7.34 11.16
N TYR A 293 13.44 6.94 10.13
CA TYR A 293 14.87 7.22 10.09
C TYR A 293 15.12 8.74 10.15
N LYS A 294 16.05 9.15 11.03
CA LYS A 294 16.39 10.56 11.23
C LYS A 294 17.82 10.88 10.80
N SER A 295 18.78 10.12 11.30
CA SER A 295 20.19 10.37 11.03
C SER A 295 21.05 9.13 11.25
N MET A 296 22.25 9.15 10.68
CA MET A 296 23.30 8.18 10.90
C MET A 296 24.58 8.89 11.34
N GLU A 297 25.26 8.30 12.31
CA GLU A 297 26.58 8.74 12.80
C GLU A 297 27.53 7.55 12.82
N THR A 298 28.83 7.82 12.60
CA THR A 298 29.89 6.81 12.71
C THR A 298 30.59 6.97 14.08
N ASP A 299 30.72 5.88 14.82
CA ASP A 299 31.48 5.81 16.09
C ASP A 299 32.47 4.65 16.01
N GLY A 300 33.71 4.95 15.62
CA GLY A 300 34.75 3.95 15.38
C GLY A 300 34.37 3.01 14.23
N ASP A 301 34.18 1.74 14.55
CA ASP A 301 33.76 0.67 13.62
C ASP A 301 32.25 0.41 13.60
N LYS A 302 31.47 1.33 14.19
CA LYS A 302 30.01 1.20 14.32
C LYS A 302 29.28 2.30 13.58
N LEU A 303 28.08 2.00 13.13
CA LEU A 303 27.10 2.99 12.69
C LEU A 303 25.98 3.10 13.71
N ILE A 304 25.61 4.32 14.05
CA ILE A 304 24.49 4.63 14.95
C ILE A 304 23.38 5.26 14.13
N LEU A 305 22.28 4.50 13.94
CA LEU A 305 21.08 4.98 13.28
C LEU A 305 20.13 5.55 14.33
N THR A 306 19.73 6.80 14.18
CA THR A 306 18.74 7.46 15.05
C THR A 306 17.40 7.50 14.37
N PHE A 307 16.33 7.22 15.12
CA PHE A 307 14.94 7.24 14.64
C PHE A 307 14.09 8.24 15.43
N GLU A 308 13.12 8.80 14.76
CA GLU A 308 11.97 9.46 15.40
C GLU A 308 10.90 8.42 15.69
N ALA A 309 10.52 8.32 16.96
CA ALA A 309 9.52 7.37 17.44
C ALA A 309 8.85 7.93 18.70
N ASP A 310 7.63 7.52 18.99
CA ASP A 310 6.88 7.98 20.19
C ASP A 310 7.43 7.37 21.50
N GLY A 311 8.09 6.21 21.41
CA GLY A 311 8.73 5.50 22.53
C GLY A 311 10.08 4.96 22.14
N ASP A 312 10.65 4.13 22.99
CA ASP A 312 11.83 3.33 22.67
C ASP A 312 11.48 2.33 21.57
N LEU A 313 12.46 2.00 20.73
CA LEU A 313 12.31 0.97 19.71
C LEU A 313 12.21 -0.40 20.37
N ASP A 314 11.46 -1.28 19.74
CA ASP A 314 11.36 -2.68 20.14
C ASP A 314 11.31 -3.58 18.90
N ILE A 315 11.58 -4.86 19.09
CA ILE A 315 11.49 -5.86 18.03
C ILE A 315 10.02 -6.30 17.91
N LEU A 316 9.50 -6.27 16.70
CA LEU A 316 8.14 -6.75 16.43
C LEU A 316 8.09 -8.27 16.69
N ASP A 317 7.29 -8.67 17.68
CA ASP A 317 6.97 -10.08 17.93
C ASP A 317 5.86 -10.52 16.96
N LYS A 318 6.21 -11.42 16.04
CA LYS A 318 5.29 -12.05 15.10
C LYS A 318 5.36 -13.57 15.20
N ASP A 319 4.23 -14.22 14.96
CA ASP A 319 4.13 -15.68 14.96
C ASP A 319 4.98 -16.35 13.88
N CYS A 320 5.32 -15.60 12.82
CA CYS A 320 6.10 -16.11 11.69
C CYS A 320 6.95 -15.02 11.07
N TYR A 321 8.25 -15.30 10.91
CA TYR A 321 9.22 -14.40 10.28
C TYR A 321 9.86 -15.05 9.07
N ALA A 322 10.28 -14.25 8.09
CA ALA A 322 11.15 -14.72 7.02
C ALA A 322 12.61 -14.56 7.46
N ASP A 323 13.38 -15.65 7.39
CA ASP A 323 14.85 -15.56 7.45
C ASP A 323 15.33 -14.93 6.13
N TYR A 324 15.85 -13.71 6.20
CA TYR A 324 16.26 -12.96 5.03
C TYR A 324 17.48 -13.58 4.29
N LYS A 325 18.24 -14.46 4.95
CA LYS A 325 19.38 -15.18 4.33
C LYS A 325 18.96 -16.42 3.56
N THR A 326 17.94 -17.12 4.05
CA THR A 326 17.49 -18.41 3.51
C THR A 326 16.13 -18.33 2.85
N ASP A 327 15.46 -17.21 2.95
CA ASP A 327 14.06 -17.04 2.55
C ASP A 327 13.11 -18.07 3.22
N GLU A 328 13.51 -18.61 4.36
CA GLU A 328 12.72 -19.57 5.10
C GLU A 328 11.78 -18.89 6.08
N LEU A 329 10.51 -19.31 6.09
CA LEU A 329 9.60 -18.95 7.17
C LEU A 329 10.03 -19.65 8.46
N ILE A 330 10.24 -18.86 9.50
CA ILE A 330 10.64 -19.35 10.82
C ILE A 330 9.45 -19.12 11.75
N GLU A 331 8.99 -20.19 12.40
CA GLU A 331 8.00 -20.06 13.47
C GLU A 331 8.59 -19.32 14.65
N SER A 332 7.81 -18.50 15.34
CA SER A 332 8.26 -17.60 16.41
C SER A 332 9.00 -18.31 17.55
N ASP A 333 8.67 -19.56 17.82
CA ASP A 333 9.32 -20.38 18.86
C ASP A 333 10.76 -20.83 18.47
N LYS A 334 11.14 -20.62 17.20
CA LYS A 334 12.48 -20.93 16.66
C LYS A 334 13.33 -19.70 16.40
N LEU A 335 12.73 -18.51 16.46
CA LEU A 335 13.41 -17.25 16.24
C LEU A 335 13.85 -16.68 17.58
N ASP A 336 15.12 -16.27 17.68
CA ASP A 336 15.55 -15.43 18.81
C ASP A 336 15.06 -14.00 18.57
N VAL A 337 13.88 -13.69 19.12
CA VAL A 337 13.24 -12.37 19.01
C VAL A 337 14.03 -11.24 19.72
N THR A 338 15.12 -11.59 20.40
CA THR A 338 16.04 -10.59 20.95
C THR A 338 17.07 -10.09 19.94
N VAL A 339 17.15 -10.75 18.76
CA VAL A 339 18.09 -10.39 17.71
C VAL A 339 17.39 -9.60 16.62
N LEU A 340 17.78 -8.34 16.49
CA LEU A 340 17.31 -7.49 15.39
C LEU A 340 18.07 -7.81 14.10
N ASN A 341 17.35 -8.28 13.07
CA ASN A 341 17.90 -8.67 11.77
C ASN A 341 17.53 -7.69 10.66
N GLY A 342 18.14 -7.86 9.48
CA GLY A 342 17.77 -7.13 8.26
C GLY A 342 18.61 -5.88 8.01
N PHE A 343 19.73 -5.72 8.69
CA PHE A 343 20.68 -4.64 8.44
C PHE A 343 21.94 -5.17 7.78
N GLU A 344 22.46 -4.37 6.87
CA GLU A 344 23.75 -4.55 6.23
C GLU A 344 24.60 -3.29 6.41
N ILE A 345 25.89 -3.45 6.50
CA ILE A 345 26.87 -2.38 6.66
C ILE A 345 27.99 -2.54 5.62
N ALA A 346 28.44 -1.43 5.06
CA ALA A 346 29.57 -1.41 4.14
C ALA A 346 30.67 -0.47 4.64
N GLY A 347 31.91 -0.82 4.40
CA GLY A 347 33.08 0.05 4.54
C GLY A 347 33.26 0.98 3.33
N GLU A 348 34.46 1.56 3.20
CA GLU A 348 34.83 2.45 2.08
C GLU A 348 34.83 1.71 0.73
N ASP A 349 34.94 0.39 0.72
CA ASP A 349 34.94 -0.46 -0.47
C ASP A 349 33.53 -0.62 -1.08
N GLY A 350 32.47 -0.24 -0.36
CA GLY A 350 31.09 -0.35 -0.80
C GLY A 350 30.54 -1.78 -0.84
N ILE A 351 31.24 -2.75 -0.23
CA ILE A 351 30.77 -4.13 -0.11
C ILE A 351 29.92 -4.26 1.13
N TYR A 352 28.68 -4.71 1.00
CA TYR A 352 27.75 -4.86 2.10
C TYR A 352 27.86 -6.23 2.76
N TYR A 353 27.93 -6.20 4.09
CA TYR A 353 27.97 -7.38 4.97
C TYR A 353 26.82 -7.33 5.96
N SER A 354 26.30 -8.50 6.35
CA SER A 354 25.27 -8.58 7.39
C SER A 354 25.77 -7.96 8.70
N ALA A 355 25.02 -7.02 9.23
CA ALA A 355 25.38 -6.33 10.46
C ALA A 355 24.74 -6.98 11.69
N ASN A 356 25.49 -6.99 12.79
CA ASN A 356 24.91 -7.13 14.12
C ASN A 356 24.20 -5.83 14.48
N ALA A 357 22.99 -5.91 15.00
CA ALA A 357 22.16 -4.75 15.33
C ALA A 357 21.70 -4.81 16.78
N GLU A 358 21.90 -3.71 17.52
CA GLU A 358 21.50 -3.56 18.94
C GLU A 358 20.61 -2.33 19.08
N ILE A 359 19.42 -2.49 19.67
CA ILE A 359 18.53 -1.37 20.00
C ILE A 359 18.97 -0.71 21.31
N LYS A 360 19.08 0.63 21.30
CA LYS A 360 19.24 1.47 22.49
C LYS A 360 18.31 2.67 22.45
N GLY A 361 17.21 2.59 23.19
CA GLY A 361 16.20 3.65 23.15
C GLY A 361 15.68 3.87 21.74
N LYS A 362 15.94 5.04 21.17
CA LYS A 362 15.54 5.41 19.81
C LYS A 362 16.65 5.23 18.76
N THR A 363 17.66 4.45 19.06
CA THR A 363 18.78 4.19 18.15
C THR A 363 18.97 2.70 17.89
N VAL A 364 19.50 2.40 16.70
CA VAL A 364 20.03 1.08 16.34
C VAL A 364 21.52 1.22 16.10
N ILE A 365 22.31 0.44 16.81
CA ILE A 365 23.76 0.40 16.67
C ILE A 365 24.12 -0.81 15.82
N LEU A 366 24.78 -0.55 14.70
CA LEU A 366 25.22 -1.57 13.76
C LEU A 366 26.73 -1.80 13.89
N SER A 367 27.15 -3.06 13.82
CA SER A 367 28.56 -3.47 13.76
C SER A 367 28.73 -4.71 12.89
N CYS A 368 29.94 -4.90 12.34
CA CYS A 368 30.31 -6.08 11.60
C CYS A 368 31.72 -6.52 12.05
N ASP A 369 31.94 -7.84 12.09
CA ASP A 369 33.24 -8.42 12.46
C ASP A 369 34.17 -8.63 11.23
N GLU A 370 33.70 -8.26 10.00
CA GLU A 370 34.45 -8.40 8.73
C GLU A 370 34.96 -7.05 8.23
#